data_78d7944efa719846f40e48f7e1423490
#
_entry.id   78d7944efa719846f40e48f7e1423490
#
_cell.length_a   1.000
_cell.length_b   1.000
_cell.length_c   1.000
_cell.angle_alpha   90.00
_cell.angle_beta   90.00
_cell.angle_gamma   90.00
#
_symmetry.space_group_name_H-M   'P 1'
#
loop_
_entity.id
_entity.type
_entity.pdbx_description
1 polymer ?
#
loop_
_entity_poly.entity_id
_entity_poly.type
_entity_poly.pdbx_seq_one_letter_code
_entity_poly.pdbx_strand_id
1 'polypeptide(L)'
;SEIFYFTLHYKVLFYMNKDKALESVNEIKELMEKSSKFISLSGLAAIMAGIYALVGAYIATQVITPGTHLIVALELMAIIASLVLVAAAVTACILSYYKSKKTGQKFFSRLTYRALWNFSLPMLTGGALCISLLLHGYYDILSSVMLLFYGLTLVNVSKFTYANIAWLGYAFICLGVIDSFWEGHALLFWTIGFGGFHILYGILF
;
A
#
# COMPACT_ATOMS: atom_id res chain seq x y z
N SER A 1 -13.18 -45.51 45.85
CA SER A 1 -13.91 -44.21 45.64
C SER A 1 -12.93 -43.03 45.67
N GLU A 2 -11.98 -42.91 46.58
CA GLU A 2 -11.05 -41.78 46.72
C GLU A 2 -10.05 -41.67 45.58
N ILE A 3 -9.51 -42.76 45.05
CA ILE A 3 -8.57 -42.78 43.92
C ILE A 3 -9.23 -42.21 42.64
N PHE A 4 -10.51 -42.48 42.43
CA PHE A 4 -11.24 -41.94 41.28
C PHE A 4 -11.43 -40.43 41.35
N TYR A 5 -11.75 -39.88 42.54
CA TYR A 5 -11.85 -38.43 42.77
C TYR A 5 -10.51 -37.72 42.60
N PHE A 6 -9.43 -38.32 43.07
CA PHE A 6 -8.08 -37.78 42.95
C PHE A 6 -7.65 -37.75 41.49
N THR A 7 -7.89 -38.81 40.72
CA THR A 7 -7.57 -38.90 39.29
C THR A 7 -8.38 -37.91 38.45
N LEU A 8 -9.65 -37.74 38.78
CA LEU A 8 -10.53 -36.78 38.11
C LEU A 8 -10.12 -35.35 38.39
N HIS A 9 -9.79 -35.04 39.67
CA HIS A 9 -9.35 -33.70 40.05
C HIS A 9 -7.99 -33.33 39.43
N TYR A 10 -7.07 -34.27 39.32
CA TYR A 10 -5.76 -34.06 38.66
C TYR A 10 -5.94 -33.85 37.15
N LYS A 11 -6.81 -34.58 36.49
CA LYS A 11 -7.17 -34.41 35.09
C LYS A 11 -7.77 -33.03 34.83
N VAL A 12 -8.71 -32.60 35.65
CA VAL A 12 -9.35 -31.27 35.50
C VAL A 12 -8.35 -30.15 35.69
N LEU A 13 -7.48 -30.23 36.71
CA LEU A 13 -6.39 -29.27 36.94
C LEU A 13 -5.40 -29.23 35.75
N PHE A 14 -5.05 -30.38 35.22
CA PHE A 14 -4.14 -30.48 34.06
C PHE A 14 -4.75 -29.85 32.81
N TYR A 15 -6.02 -30.08 32.51
CA TYR A 15 -6.74 -29.45 31.38
C TYR A 15 -6.88 -27.94 31.57
N MET A 16 -7.26 -27.47 32.77
CA MET A 16 -7.34 -26.04 33.09
C MET A 16 -6.00 -25.34 32.96
N ASN A 17 -4.91 -25.98 33.31
CA ASN A 17 -3.55 -25.42 33.21
C ASN A 17 -3.09 -25.37 31.73
N LYS A 18 -3.46 -26.39 30.94
CA LYS A 18 -3.22 -26.43 29.51
C LYS A 18 -3.96 -25.33 28.75
N ASP A 19 -5.25 -25.12 29.07
CA ASP A 19 -6.06 -24.09 28.41
C ASP A 19 -5.54 -22.69 28.74
N LYS A 20 -5.19 -22.42 30.00
CA LYS A 20 -4.54 -21.17 30.41
C LYS A 20 -3.18 -20.96 29.74
N ALA A 21 -2.39 -22.01 29.61
CA ALA A 21 -1.11 -21.94 28.91
C ALA A 21 -1.28 -21.65 27.41
N LEU A 22 -2.27 -22.25 26.76
CA LEU A 22 -2.64 -21.98 25.35
C LEU A 22 -3.12 -20.54 25.16
N GLU A 23 -3.96 -20.06 26.10
CA GLU A 23 -4.43 -18.67 26.08
C GLU A 23 -3.27 -17.69 26.21
N SER A 24 -2.36 -17.90 27.16
CA SER A 24 -1.15 -17.07 27.33
C SER A 24 -0.23 -17.11 26.10
N VAL A 25 -0.06 -18.26 25.47
CA VAL A 25 0.72 -18.39 24.22
C VAL A 25 0.05 -17.62 23.07
N ASN A 26 -1.28 -17.68 22.97
CA ASN A 26 -2.03 -16.94 21.97
C ASN A 26 -1.95 -15.42 22.21
N GLU A 27 -2.06 -14.98 23.46
CA GLU A 27 -1.86 -13.56 23.81
C GLU A 27 -0.45 -13.07 23.47
N ILE A 28 0.57 -13.84 23.81
CA ILE A 28 1.97 -13.52 23.47
C ILE A 28 2.12 -13.44 21.94
N LYS A 29 1.56 -14.39 21.19
CA LYS A 29 1.58 -14.40 19.72
C LYS A 29 0.90 -13.16 19.16
N GLU A 30 -0.28 -12.79 19.67
CA GLU A 30 -1.01 -11.60 19.24
C GLU A 30 -0.22 -10.32 19.55
N LEU A 31 0.38 -10.22 20.74
CA LEU A 31 1.25 -9.10 21.11
C LEU A 31 2.50 -9.02 20.22
N MET A 32 3.11 -10.15 19.89
CA MET A 32 4.25 -10.22 18.98
C MET A 32 3.85 -9.79 17.56
N GLU A 33 2.69 -10.24 17.05
CA GLU A 33 2.18 -9.82 15.74
C GLU A 33 1.87 -8.32 15.70
N LYS A 34 1.22 -7.78 16.73
CA LYS A 34 0.97 -6.33 16.88
C LYS A 34 2.28 -5.53 16.98
N SER A 35 3.26 -6.05 17.69
CA SER A 35 4.59 -5.45 17.83
C SER A 35 5.43 -5.52 16.54
N SER A 36 5.11 -6.43 15.63
CA SER A 36 5.84 -6.64 14.37
C SER A 36 5.30 -5.83 13.18
N LYS A 37 4.17 -5.13 13.34
CA LYS A 37 3.51 -4.38 12.27
C LYS A 37 3.45 -2.88 12.56
N PHE A 38 3.75 -2.08 11.55
CA PHE A 38 3.54 -0.62 11.60
C PHE A 38 2.06 -0.31 11.34
N ILE A 39 1.32 0.00 12.40
CA ILE A 39 -0.17 0.11 12.40
C ILE A 39 -0.66 1.56 12.19
N SER A 40 0.22 2.52 11.96
CA SER A 40 -0.19 3.93 11.89
C SER A 40 -0.60 4.44 10.50
N LEU A 41 -0.74 3.56 9.51
CA LEU A 41 -1.30 3.96 8.22
C LEU A 41 -2.78 4.36 8.38
N SER A 42 -3.16 5.48 7.75
CA SER A 42 -4.53 6.02 7.83
C SER A 42 -5.29 5.74 6.54
N GLY A 43 -6.51 5.17 6.62
CA GLY A 43 -7.38 5.04 5.45
C GLY A 43 -7.69 6.38 4.78
N LEU A 44 -7.76 7.47 5.57
CA LEU A 44 -7.92 8.83 5.05
C LEU A 44 -6.76 9.23 4.12
N ALA A 45 -5.53 8.76 4.39
CA ALA A 45 -4.39 9.02 3.51
C ALA A 45 -4.60 8.41 2.12
N ALA A 46 -5.18 7.22 2.05
CA ALA A 46 -5.50 6.58 0.77
C ALA A 46 -6.58 7.35 0.01
N ILE A 47 -7.66 7.80 0.70
CA ILE A 47 -8.70 8.64 0.08
C ILE A 47 -8.09 9.91 -0.51
N MET A 48 -7.26 10.62 0.26
CA MET A 48 -6.62 11.85 -0.22
C MET A 48 -5.69 11.60 -1.41
N ALA A 49 -4.91 10.53 -1.38
CA ALA A 49 -4.07 10.14 -2.51
C ALA A 49 -4.90 9.87 -3.77
N GLY A 50 -6.03 9.18 -3.63
CA GLY A 50 -6.96 8.95 -4.72
C GLY A 50 -7.58 10.22 -5.27
N ILE A 51 -7.99 11.16 -4.40
CA ILE A 51 -8.51 12.47 -4.83
C ILE A 51 -7.45 13.25 -5.60
N TYR A 52 -6.20 13.30 -5.11
CA TYR A 52 -5.12 13.98 -5.83
C TYR A 52 -4.86 13.35 -7.20
N ALA A 53 -4.92 12.02 -7.31
CA ALA A 53 -4.76 11.33 -8.58
C ALA A 53 -5.90 11.66 -9.56
N LEU A 54 -7.17 11.70 -9.10
CA LEU A 54 -8.30 12.08 -9.94
C LEU A 54 -8.19 13.52 -10.42
N VAL A 55 -7.82 14.45 -9.54
CA VAL A 55 -7.60 15.86 -9.89
C VAL A 55 -6.45 15.98 -10.89
N GLY A 56 -5.34 15.27 -10.66
CA GLY A 56 -4.20 15.25 -11.58
C GLY A 56 -4.57 14.72 -12.96
N ALA A 57 -5.31 13.61 -13.02
CA ALA A 57 -5.80 13.05 -14.28
C ALA A 57 -6.73 14.02 -15.02
N TYR A 58 -7.64 14.67 -14.30
CA TYR A 58 -8.52 15.70 -14.86
C TYR A 58 -7.71 16.88 -15.46
N ILE A 59 -6.73 17.41 -14.71
CA ILE A 59 -5.85 18.47 -15.20
C ILE A 59 -5.11 18.00 -16.47
N ALA A 60 -4.60 16.76 -16.48
CA ALA A 60 -3.92 16.22 -17.65
C ALA A 60 -4.82 16.21 -18.89
N THR A 61 -6.10 15.85 -18.76
CA THR A 61 -7.05 15.90 -19.89
C THR A 61 -7.36 17.31 -20.39
N GLN A 62 -7.26 18.34 -19.53
CA GLN A 62 -7.50 19.72 -19.91
C GLN A 62 -6.29 20.38 -20.59
N VAL A 63 -5.10 20.01 -20.17
CA VAL A 63 -3.85 20.63 -20.63
C VAL A 63 -3.29 19.93 -21.87
N ILE A 64 -3.49 18.62 -21.98
CA ILE A 64 -3.03 17.82 -23.13
C ILE A 64 -4.17 17.69 -24.12
N THR A 65 -4.17 18.57 -25.12
CA THR A 65 -5.21 18.62 -26.15
C THR A 65 -4.74 17.96 -27.46
N PRO A 66 -5.68 17.58 -28.36
CA PRO A 66 -5.31 17.15 -29.72
C PRO A 66 -4.47 18.22 -30.41
N GLY A 67 -3.24 17.88 -30.78
CA GLY A 67 -2.26 18.83 -31.34
C GLY A 67 -1.14 19.27 -30.41
N THR A 68 -1.22 18.92 -29.11
CA THR A 68 -0.09 19.11 -28.20
C THR A 68 1.09 18.25 -28.65
N HIS A 69 2.27 18.86 -28.78
CA HIS A 69 3.49 18.16 -29.17
C HIS A 69 3.78 17.02 -28.18
N LEU A 70 4.11 15.83 -28.68
CA LEU A 70 4.32 14.64 -27.83
C LEU A 70 5.28 14.89 -26.66
N ILE A 71 6.41 15.56 -26.91
CA ILE A 71 7.40 15.86 -25.85
C ILE A 71 6.78 16.73 -24.76
N VAL A 72 6.05 17.79 -25.14
CA VAL A 72 5.36 18.69 -24.20
C VAL A 72 4.30 17.93 -23.40
N ALA A 73 3.53 17.05 -24.03
CA ALA A 73 2.55 16.22 -23.36
C ALA A 73 3.20 15.31 -22.31
N LEU A 74 4.31 14.67 -22.64
CA LEU A 74 5.07 13.80 -21.73
C LEU A 74 5.67 14.58 -20.55
N GLU A 75 6.23 15.76 -20.80
CA GLU A 75 6.75 16.65 -19.74
C GLU A 75 5.64 17.07 -18.79
N LEU A 76 4.49 17.50 -19.30
CA LEU A 76 3.33 17.89 -18.49
C LEU A 76 2.78 16.71 -17.67
N MET A 77 2.65 15.52 -18.28
CA MET A 77 2.26 14.30 -17.55
C MET A 77 3.23 13.95 -16.42
N ALA A 78 4.54 14.04 -16.69
CA ALA A 78 5.57 13.78 -15.68
C ALA A 78 5.50 14.77 -14.51
N ILE A 79 5.29 16.06 -14.80
CA ILE A 79 5.13 17.11 -13.78
C ILE A 79 3.87 16.84 -12.94
N ILE A 80 2.73 16.58 -13.57
CA ILE A 80 1.46 16.32 -12.89
C ILE A 80 1.60 15.08 -12.00
N ALA A 81 2.13 13.98 -12.54
CA ALA A 81 2.33 12.74 -11.79
C ALA A 81 3.27 12.94 -10.59
N SER A 82 4.34 13.72 -10.76
CA SER A 82 5.28 14.05 -9.68
C SER A 82 4.63 14.88 -8.58
N LEU A 83 3.82 15.88 -8.95
CA LEU A 83 3.06 16.70 -7.98
C LEU A 83 2.05 15.86 -7.19
N VAL A 84 1.30 14.98 -7.87
CA VAL A 84 0.37 14.04 -7.23
C VAL A 84 1.11 13.14 -6.25
N LEU A 85 2.24 12.57 -6.67
CA LEU A 85 3.06 11.69 -5.82
C LEU A 85 3.56 12.41 -4.56
N VAL A 86 4.10 13.62 -4.72
CA VAL A 86 4.62 14.42 -3.60
C VAL A 86 3.49 14.81 -2.65
N ALA A 87 2.37 15.30 -3.17
CA ALA A 87 1.20 15.65 -2.36
C ALA A 87 0.67 14.45 -1.57
N ALA A 88 0.52 13.29 -2.22
CA ALA A 88 0.09 12.06 -1.58
C ALA A 88 1.07 11.58 -0.51
N ALA A 89 2.38 11.59 -0.80
CA ALA A 89 3.42 11.18 0.15
C ALA A 89 3.47 12.10 1.38
N VAL A 90 3.43 13.41 1.20
CA VAL A 90 3.43 14.39 2.30
C VAL A 90 2.18 14.20 3.16
N THR A 91 1.00 14.10 2.54
CA THR A 91 -0.27 13.87 3.26
C THR A 91 -0.24 12.56 4.03
N ALA A 92 0.24 11.47 3.41
CA ALA A 92 0.37 10.17 4.07
C ALA A 92 1.32 10.23 5.28
N CYS A 93 2.46 10.90 5.16
CA CYS A 93 3.41 11.11 6.26
C CYS A 93 2.78 11.91 7.40
N ILE A 94 2.10 13.01 7.11
CA ILE A 94 1.45 13.87 8.10
C ILE A 94 0.36 13.09 8.85
N LEU A 95 -0.56 12.44 8.13
CA LEU A 95 -1.66 11.70 8.74
C LEU A 95 -1.16 10.50 9.54
N SER A 96 -0.15 9.78 9.05
CA SER A 96 0.48 8.67 9.76
C SER A 96 1.20 9.14 11.03
N TYR A 97 1.86 10.30 10.99
CA TYR A 97 2.49 10.90 12.17
C TYR A 97 1.47 11.25 13.25
N TYR A 98 0.37 11.93 12.90
CA TYR A 98 -0.70 12.27 13.84
C TYR A 98 -1.37 11.02 14.41
N LYS A 99 -1.63 10.01 13.59
CA LYS A 99 -2.20 8.73 14.04
C LYS A 99 -1.26 8.02 15.01
N SER A 100 0.03 7.96 14.70
CA SER A 100 1.08 7.38 15.55
C SER A 100 1.11 8.06 16.93
N LYS A 101 1.08 9.39 16.97
CA LYS A 101 1.03 10.17 18.22
C LYS A 101 -0.22 9.86 19.03
N LYS A 102 -1.39 9.74 18.38
CA LYS A 102 -2.68 9.44 19.04
C LYS A 102 -2.70 8.01 19.62
N THR A 103 -2.04 7.05 18.98
CA THR A 103 -1.99 5.64 19.42
C THR A 103 -0.81 5.32 20.35
N GLY A 104 0.00 6.31 20.71
CA GLY A 104 1.18 6.12 21.58
C GLY A 104 2.33 5.34 20.91
N GLN A 105 2.27 5.12 19.61
CA GLN A 105 3.33 4.42 18.87
C GLN A 105 4.45 5.37 18.46
N LYS A 106 5.68 4.89 18.47
CA LYS A 106 6.82 5.66 17.96
C LYS A 106 6.80 5.65 16.43
N PHE A 107 6.58 6.83 15.81
CA PHE A 107 6.61 6.98 14.35
C PHE A 107 7.97 6.55 13.76
N PHE A 108 9.07 6.98 14.35
CA PHE A 108 10.42 6.54 13.99
C PHE A 108 10.79 5.29 14.80
N SER A 109 10.57 4.12 14.22
CA SER A 109 10.89 2.82 14.78
C SER A 109 11.67 1.96 13.78
N ARG A 110 12.30 0.88 14.24
CA ARG A 110 12.95 -0.08 13.33
C ARG A 110 11.96 -0.67 12.31
N LEU A 111 10.70 -0.81 12.69
CA LEU A 111 9.63 -1.28 11.80
C LEU A 111 9.30 -0.26 10.72
N THR A 112 9.22 1.02 11.08
CA THR A 112 9.01 2.11 10.12
C THR A 112 10.12 2.13 9.07
N TYR A 113 11.38 2.00 9.49
CA TYR A 113 12.50 1.95 8.56
C TYR A 113 12.46 0.71 7.65
N ARG A 114 12.08 -0.45 8.20
CA ARG A 114 11.90 -1.67 7.39
C ARG A 114 10.76 -1.52 6.39
N ALA A 115 9.62 -1.00 6.82
CA ALA A 115 8.49 -0.73 5.93
C ALA A 115 8.88 0.27 4.82
N LEU A 116 9.54 1.37 5.20
CA LEU A 116 10.00 2.40 4.25
C LEU A 116 11.00 1.84 3.24
N TRP A 117 11.97 1.04 3.68
CA TRP A 117 12.95 0.41 2.76
C TRP A 117 12.27 -0.54 1.78
N ASN A 118 11.35 -1.39 2.28
CA ASN A 118 10.60 -2.34 1.44
C ASN A 118 9.60 -1.65 0.51
N PHE A 119 9.14 -0.45 0.85
CA PHE A 119 8.36 0.42 -0.02
C PHE A 119 9.25 1.08 -1.08
N SER A 120 10.36 1.68 -0.67
CA SER A 120 11.20 2.51 -1.53
C SER A 120 11.93 1.70 -2.60
N LEU A 121 12.39 0.49 -2.29
CA LEU A 121 13.19 -0.30 -3.23
C LEU A 121 12.43 -0.62 -4.53
N PRO A 122 11.23 -1.21 -4.53
CA PRO A 122 10.50 -1.46 -5.78
C PRO A 122 10.05 -0.14 -6.45
N MET A 123 9.67 0.88 -5.67
CA MET A 123 9.28 2.18 -6.22
C MET A 123 10.42 2.84 -6.99
N LEU A 124 11.61 2.88 -6.42
CA LEU A 124 12.80 3.46 -7.08
C LEU A 124 13.21 2.65 -8.30
N THR A 125 13.13 1.32 -8.21
CA THR A 125 13.42 0.44 -9.36
C THR A 125 12.42 0.67 -10.49
N GLY A 126 11.13 0.71 -10.18
CA GLY A 126 10.07 1.00 -11.16
C GLY A 126 10.21 2.40 -11.75
N GLY A 127 10.51 3.41 -10.91
CA GLY A 127 10.76 4.78 -11.35
C GLY A 127 11.97 4.89 -12.30
N ALA A 128 13.08 4.23 -11.97
CA ALA A 128 14.25 4.18 -12.83
C ALA A 128 13.95 3.49 -14.18
N LEU A 129 13.17 2.42 -14.16
CA LEU A 129 12.71 1.75 -15.37
C LEU A 129 11.81 2.66 -16.21
N CYS A 130 10.87 3.38 -15.59
CA CYS A 130 10.02 4.36 -16.29
C CYS A 130 10.86 5.46 -16.97
N ILE A 131 11.89 5.99 -16.29
CA ILE A 131 12.80 6.95 -16.88
C ILE A 131 13.53 6.35 -18.09
N SER A 132 14.03 5.12 -17.98
CA SER A 132 14.68 4.44 -19.10
C SER A 132 13.74 4.25 -20.29
N LEU A 133 12.51 3.80 -20.06
CA LEU A 133 11.49 3.63 -21.10
C LEU A 133 11.14 4.96 -21.78
N LEU A 134 11.01 6.03 -20.99
CA LEU A 134 10.75 7.38 -21.48
C LEU A 134 11.87 7.87 -22.42
N LEU A 135 13.13 7.67 -22.02
CA LEU A 135 14.30 8.06 -22.81
C LEU A 135 14.44 7.27 -24.12
N HIS A 136 13.93 6.04 -24.16
CA HIS A 136 13.98 5.18 -25.36
C HIS A 136 12.69 5.24 -26.20
N GLY A 137 11.71 6.06 -25.83
CA GLY A 137 10.49 6.26 -26.60
C GLY A 137 9.40 5.19 -26.41
N TYR A 138 9.50 4.35 -25.38
CA TYR A 138 8.50 3.31 -25.05
C TYR A 138 7.40 3.87 -24.15
N TYR A 139 6.57 4.79 -24.67
CA TYR A 139 5.60 5.54 -23.87
C TYR A 139 4.37 4.72 -23.48
N ASP A 140 3.93 3.81 -24.34
CA ASP A 140 2.65 3.08 -24.20
C ASP A 140 2.64 2.16 -22.99
N ILE A 141 3.80 1.67 -22.56
CA ILE A 141 3.93 0.74 -21.44
C ILE A 141 4.22 1.43 -20.08
N LEU A 142 4.39 2.77 -20.06
CA LEU A 142 4.74 3.49 -18.83
C LEU A 142 3.70 3.33 -17.73
N SER A 143 2.42 3.47 -18.05
CA SER A 143 1.32 3.31 -17.10
C SER A 143 1.32 1.91 -16.49
N SER A 144 1.45 0.89 -17.32
CA SER A 144 1.51 -0.51 -16.90
C SER A 144 2.65 -0.76 -15.94
N VAL A 145 3.86 -0.25 -16.24
CA VAL A 145 5.03 -0.37 -15.37
C VAL A 145 4.81 0.34 -14.03
N MET A 146 4.23 1.55 -14.04
CA MET A 146 3.90 2.28 -12.82
C MET A 146 2.92 1.49 -11.94
N LEU A 147 1.84 0.95 -12.52
CA LEU A 147 0.84 0.16 -11.83
C LEU A 147 1.43 -1.14 -11.25
N LEU A 148 2.23 -1.86 -12.04
CA LEU A 148 2.87 -3.11 -11.63
C LEU A 148 3.85 -2.90 -10.48
N PHE A 149 4.78 -1.95 -10.59
CA PHE A 149 5.77 -1.70 -9.54
C PHE A 149 5.14 -1.12 -8.28
N TYR A 150 4.11 -0.29 -8.41
CA TYR A 150 3.33 0.17 -7.26
C TYR A 150 2.60 -0.98 -6.58
N GLY A 151 1.95 -1.86 -7.33
CA GLY A 151 1.31 -3.06 -6.80
C GLY A 151 2.28 -3.98 -6.09
N LEU A 152 3.45 -4.26 -6.68
CA LEU A 152 4.54 -5.03 -6.05
C LEU A 152 5.03 -4.36 -4.75
N THR A 153 5.14 -3.03 -4.75
CA THR A 153 5.50 -2.25 -3.57
C THR A 153 4.49 -2.45 -2.44
N LEU A 154 3.18 -2.36 -2.74
CA LEU A 154 2.11 -2.57 -1.76
C LEU A 154 2.11 -3.99 -1.21
N VAL A 155 2.26 -5.01 -2.05
CA VAL A 155 2.37 -6.41 -1.61
C VAL A 155 3.59 -6.61 -0.72
N ASN A 156 4.72 -5.99 -1.06
CA ASN A 156 5.94 -6.13 -0.26
C ASN A 156 5.82 -5.44 1.11
N VAL A 157 5.29 -4.21 1.14
CA VAL A 157 5.15 -3.44 2.39
C VAL A 157 4.05 -3.98 3.30
N SER A 158 3.05 -4.71 2.77
CA SER A 158 1.96 -5.29 3.56
C SER A 158 2.44 -6.25 4.65
N LYS A 159 3.62 -6.87 4.47
CA LYS A 159 4.27 -7.73 5.47
C LYS A 159 4.64 -6.98 6.75
N PHE A 160 4.85 -5.66 6.65
CA PHE A 160 5.26 -4.79 7.75
C PHE A 160 4.16 -3.84 8.20
N THR A 161 2.98 -3.88 7.56
CA THR A 161 1.84 -3.01 7.83
C THR A 161 0.55 -3.83 7.92
N TYR A 162 -0.58 -3.28 7.46
CA TYR A 162 -1.84 -4.01 7.39
C TYR A 162 -1.84 -5.04 6.26
N ALA A 163 -2.24 -6.28 6.56
CA ALA A 163 -2.33 -7.35 5.56
C ALA A 163 -3.29 -6.99 4.38
N ASN A 164 -4.30 -6.17 4.65
CA ASN A 164 -5.28 -5.74 3.65
C ASN A 164 -4.67 -4.94 2.50
N ILE A 165 -3.50 -4.29 2.72
CA ILE A 165 -2.77 -3.56 1.67
C ILE A 165 -2.31 -4.50 0.54
N ALA A 166 -2.09 -5.79 0.85
CA ALA A 166 -1.74 -6.77 -0.18
C ALA A 166 -2.84 -6.93 -1.23
N TRP A 167 -4.12 -6.89 -0.83
CA TRP A 167 -5.24 -6.98 -1.76
C TRP A 167 -5.28 -5.79 -2.73
N LEU A 168 -5.02 -4.58 -2.21
CA LEU A 168 -4.86 -3.41 -3.06
C LEU A 168 -3.69 -3.61 -4.03
N GLY A 169 -2.56 -4.13 -3.54
CA GLY A 169 -1.39 -4.43 -4.38
C GLY A 169 -1.70 -5.43 -5.49
N TYR A 170 -2.43 -6.51 -5.20
CA TYR A 170 -2.85 -7.48 -6.21
C TYR A 170 -3.79 -6.86 -7.25
N ALA A 171 -4.71 -6.00 -6.83
CA ALA A 171 -5.58 -5.27 -7.75
C ALA A 171 -4.77 -4.38 -8.72
N PHE A 172 -3.75 -3.67 -8.21
CA PHE A 172 -2.84 -2.88 -9.04
C PHE A 172 -2.03 -3.72 -10.01
N ILE A 173 -1.53 -4.88 -9.58
CA ILE A 173 -0.79 -5.81 -10.46
C ILE A 173 -1.71 -6.31 -11.58
N CYS A 174 -2.92 -6.77 -11.24
CA CYS A 174 -3.88 -7.22 -12.25
C CYS A 174 -4.21 -6.09 -13.24
N LEU A 175 -4.47 -4.89 -12.74
CA LEU A 175 -4.77 -3.72 -13.58
C LEU A 175 -3.59 -3.38 -14.50
N GLY A 176 -2.36 -3.39 -13.99
CA GLY A 176 -1.16 -3.11 -14.77
C GLY A 176 -0.88 -4.17 -15.84
N VAL A 177 -1.16 -5.45 -15.57
CA VAL A 177 -1.10 -6.50 -16.58
C VAL A 177 -2.15 -6.27 -17.66
N ILE A 178 -3.40 -5.95 -17.31
CA ILE A 178 -4.46 -5.67 -18.29
C ILE A 178 -4.07 -4.45 -19.15
N ASP A 179 -3.60 -3.37 -18.52
CA ASP A 179 -3.15 -2.16 -19.20
C ASP A 179 -2.05 -2.44 -20.24
N SER A 180 -1.13 -3.38 -19.95
CA SER A 180 -0.04 -3.73 -20.88
C SER A 180 -0.50 -4.39 -22.18
N PHE A 181 -1.74 -4.90 -22.24
CA PHE A 181 -2.35 -5.48 -23.44
C PHE A 181 -3.30 -4.50 -24.17
N TRP A 182 -3.56 -3.33 -23.55
CA TRP A 182 -4.60 -2.42 -24.05
C TRP A 182 -4.04 -1.03 -24.36
N GLU A 183 -3.41 -0.91 -25.51
CA GLU A 183 -2.77 0.33 -25.96
C GLU A 183 -3.73 1.53 -26.04
N GLY A 184 -3.20 2.73 -25.85
CA GLY A 184 -3.92 4.00 -25.98
C GLY A 184 -4.83 4.39 -24.81
N HIS A 185 -4.88 3.59 -23.73
CA HIS A 185 -5.75 3.83 -22.58
C HIS A 185 -4.97 4.08 -21.27
N ALA A 186 -3.69 4.37 -21.35
CA ALA A 186 -2.78 4.52 -20.23
C ALA A 186 -3.30 5.45 -19.12
N LEU A 187 -3.82 6.64 -19.48
CA LEU A 187 -4.37 7.60 -18.51
C LEU A 187 -5.62 7.05 -17.81
N LEU A 188 -6.46 6.30 -18.51
CA LEU A 188 -7.66 5.67 -17.93
C LEU A 188 -7.26 4.63 -16.86
N PHE A 189 -6.36 3.70 -17.21
CA PHE A 189 -5.89 2.68 -16.27
C PHE A 189 -5.16 3.28 -15.09
N TRP A 190 -4.32 4.29 -15.31
CA TRP A 190 -3.65 5.05 -14.27
C TRP A 190 -4.67 5.71 -13.32
N THR A 191 -5.73 6.32 -13.87
CA THR A 191 -6.80 6.97 -13.10
C THR A 191 -7.61 5.96 -12.28
N ILE A 192 -7.94 4.81 -12.84
CA ILE A 192 -8.63 3.73 -12.11
C ILE A 192 -7.77 3.23 -10.94
N GLY A 193 -6.49 2.96 -11.19
CA GLY A 193 -5.57 2.47 -10.16
C GLY A 193 -5.32 3.51 -9.08
N PHE A 194 -4.66 4.60 -9.42
CA PHE A 194 -4.25 5.61 -8.44
C PHE A 194 -5.40 6.44 -7.91
N GLY A 195 -6.47 6.66 -8.68
CA GLY A 195 -7.67 7.36 -8.24
C GLY A 195 -8.67 6.41 -7.58
N GLY A 196 -9.26 5.53 -8.38
CA GLY A 196 -10.39 4.69 -7.97
C GLY A 196 -10.04 3.71 -6.85
N PHE A 197 -9.01 2.90 -7.02
CA PHE A 197 -8.64 1.88 -6.04
C PHE A 197 -8.20 2.46 -4.70
N HIS A 198 -7.52 3.61 -4.68
CA HIS A 198 -7.14 4.25 -3.43
C HIS A 198 -8.35 4.78 -2.66
N ILE A 199 -9.32 5.41 -3.33
CA ILE A 199 -10.55 5.87 -2.69
C ILE A 199 -11.33 4.67 -2.14
N LEU A 200 -11.52 3.64 -2.97
CA LEU A 200 -12.24 2.44 -2.58
C LEU A 200 -11.59 1.78 -1.36
N TYR A 201 -10.26 1.60 -1.40
CA TYR A 201 -9.51 1.05 -0.27
C TYR A 201 -9.66 1.91 1.00
N GLY A 202 -9.55 3.22 0.87
CA GLY A 202 -9.64 4.12 2.03
C GLY A 202 -11.02 4.21 2.65
N ILE A 203 -12.11 3.90 1.89
CA ILE A 203 -13.48 3.80 2.40
C ILE A 203 -13.72 2.46 3.10
N LEU A 204 -13.15 1.37 2.57
CA LEU A 204 -13.37 0.02 3.09
C LEU A 204 -12.53 -0.29 4.33
N PHE A 205 -11.39 0.36 4.53
CA PHE A 205 -10.40 0.09 5.58
C PHE A 205 -9.90 1.35 6.29
#